data_27ea54d8584b2f41f58b623a67b4f4fc
#
_entry.id   27ea54d8584b2f41f58b623a67b4f4fc
#
_cell.length_a   1.000
_cell.length_b   1.000
_cell.length_c   1.000
_cell.angle_alpha   90.00
_cell.angle_beta   90.00
_cell.angle_gamma   90.00
#
_symmetry.space_group_name_H-M   'P 1'
#
loop_
_entity.id
_entity.type
_entity.pdbx_description
1 polymer ?
#
loop_
_entity_poly.entity_id
_entity_poly.type
_entity_poly.pdbx_seq_one_letter_code
_entity_poly.pdbx_strand_id
1 'polypeptide(L)'
;MVIPLVTGLLGRDGQDMPLRLADGGTVERGVLVLDKQANTFTFKDVREQPVLSINRSFSAPIKLTTNVSPDDLRLMAAHDSDPFNRWQAVQTLASTLLVGNVARLRAGQDPEADEGLLEALDAILADSSLEPAFVAEVLVPPSEADTAREIGRDVDPDAIYRARMGLRALIGLHLNKRLTDTYGRMVTPGVYSPDADSAGRRALKNVCLDLLAATGEPHMIALASKQYQSADNMTDRMAALATLNQHEGAARDAAMDDFYKRYQDDPLIVDKWFNLQASTRDPGTLDRVRALTKHAAFSLGNPNRVRALIGMFAQGNPTQFNRADGAGYDFVADHVLTIDPSNPQLASRMLSAFKSWRALEPGRRARAESALSRVYETPNLSRDVQDIAHRALVDSDRKSTRLNSSH
;
A
#
# COMPACT_ATOMS: atom_id res chain seq x y z
N MET A 1 -0.94 -32.23 7.72
CA MET A 1 -0.87 -30.87 8.32
C MET A 1 -2.24 -30.60 8.96
N VAL A 2 -2.27 -30.05 10.16
CA VAL A 2 -3.51 -29.71 10.85
C VAL A 2 -3.62 -28.18 10.87
N ILE A 3 -4.76 -27.64 10.43
CA ILE A 3 -4.99 -26.20 10.32
C ILE A 3 -6.21 -25.83 11.16
N PRO A 4 -6.04 -25.12 12.28
CA PRO A 4 -7.16 -24.60 13.06
C PRO A 4 -7.65 -23.29 12.43
N LEU A 5 -8.94 -23.19 12.16
CA LEU A 5 -9.59 -21.99 11.62
C LEU A 5 -10.68 -21.49 12.56
N VAL A 6 -10.49 -20.32 13.12
CA VAL A 6 -11.57 -19.64 13.85
C VAL A 6 -12.61 -19.17 12.84
N THR A 7 -13.86 -19.54 13.08
CA THR A 7 -14.97 -19.38 12.14
C THR A 7 -16.16 -18.77 12.86
N GLY A 8 -16.94 -17.97 12.14
CA GLY A 8 -18.24 -17.45 12.56
C GLY A 8 -19.28 -17.63 11.44
N LEU A 9 -20.54 -17.66 11.81
CA LEU A 9 -21.68 -17.58 10.89
C LEU A 9 -22.35 -16.23 11.11
N LEU A 10 -22.19 -15.30 10.17
CA LEU A 10 -22.77 -13.97 10.25
C LEU A 10 -24.16 -13.98 9.63
N GLY A 11 -25.19 -13.58 10.41
CA GLY A 11 -26.55 -13.41 9.93
C GLY A 11 -26.73 -12.19 9.04
N ARG A 12 -27.82 -12.15 8.31
CA ARG A 12 -28.17 -11.00 7.46
C ARG A 12 -28.49 -9.74 8.27
N ASP A 13 -28.79 -9.93 9.56
CA ASP A 13 -28.99 -8.86 10.53
C ASP A 13 -27.66 -8.30 11.11
N GLY A 14 -26.51 -8.82 10.65
CA GLY A 14 -25.19 -8.42 11.13
C GLY A 14 -24.78 -9.02 12.46
N GLN A 15 -25.52 -10.01 12.96
CA GLN A 15 -25.21 -10.67 14.24
C GLN A 15 -24.64 -12.08 14.00
N ASP A 16 -23.74 -12.51 14.89
CA ASP A 16 -23.23 -13.87 14.86
C ASP A 16 -24.29 -14.90 15.26
N MET A 17 -24.40 -15.95 14.46
CA MET A 17 -25.21 -17.11 14.79
C MET A 17 -24.45 -18.13 15.63
N PRO A 18 -25.12 -18.92 16.50
CA PRO A 18 -24.48 -19.98 17.23
C PRO A 18 -23.87 -21.05 16.32
N LEU A 19 -22.63 -21.46 16.59
CA LEU A 19 -21.97 -22.57 15.90
C LEU A 19 -22.31 -23.89 16.56
N ARG A 20 -23.21 -24.68 15.95
CA ARG A 20 -23.60 -26.01 16.41
C ARG A 20 -23.44 -27.03 15.28
N LEU A 21 -22.56 -27.99 15.45
CA LEU A 21 -22.38 -29.07 14.49
C LEU A 21 -23.55 -30.06 14.53
N ALA A 22 -23.94 -30.56 13.37
CA ALA A 22 -25.06 -31.51 13.22
C ALA A 22 -24.75 -32.87 13.85
N ASP A 23 -23.48 -33.27 13.88
CA ASP A 23 -23.01 -34.52 14.51
C ASP A 23 -22.93 -34.47 16.04
N GLY A 24 -23.25 -33.31 16.64
CA GLY A 24 -23.18 -33.08 18.07
C GLY A 24 -21.78 -32.68 18.57
N GLY A 25 -20.83 -32.56 17.70
CA GLY A 25 -19.49 -32.03 18.01
C GLY A 25 -19.58 -30.60 18.56
N THR A 26 -18.63 -30.25 19.43
CA THR A 26 -18.48 -28.90 19.96
C THR A 26 -17.48 -28.12 19.15
N VAL A 27 -17.83 -26.87 18.80
CA VAL A 27 -16.90 -25.90 18.18
C VAL A 27 -16.38 -24.98 19.29
N GLU A 28 -15.32 -25.43 19.99
CA GLU A 28 -14.70 -24.61 21.03
C GLU A 28 -14.15 -23.32 20.47
N ARG A 29 -14.59 -22.20 21.03
CA ARG A 29 -14.13 -20.84 20.61
C ARG A 29 -14.23 -20.57 19.10
N GLY A 30 -15.14 -21.24 18.39
CA GLY A 30 -15.29 -21.09 16.95
C GLY A 30 -14.26 -21.83 16.10
N VAL A 31 -13.41 -22.70 16.67
CA VAL A 31 -12.33 -23.36 15.94
C VAL A 31 -12.83 -24.58 15.19
N LEU A 32 -12.70 -24.57 13.85
CA LEU A 32 -12.81 -25.73 12.99
C LEU A 32 -11.40 -26.27 12.68
N VAL A 33 -11.22 -27.57 12.76
CA VAL A 33 -9.92 -28.19 12.52
C VAL A 33 -9.92 -28.88 11.16
N LEU A 34 -9.05 -28.42 10.27
CA LEU A 34 -8.81 -29.08 8.98
C LEU A 34 -7.61 -30.02 9.15
N ASP A 35 -7.90 -31.34 9.19
CA ASP A 35 -6.91 -32.41 9.40
C ASP A 35 -6.77 -33.34 8.20
N LYS A 36 -7.65 -33.23 7.19
CA LYS A 36 -7.71 -34.03 5.98
C LYS A 36 -7.54 -33.16 4.74
N GLN A 37 -7.39 -33.81 3.59
CA GLN A 37 -7.35 -33.13 2.28
C GLN A 37 -8.68 -32.40 1.99
N ALA A 38 -9.80 -32.91 2.49
CA ALA A 38 -11.11 -32.28 2.44
C ALA A 38 -11.84 -32.54 3.77
N ASN A 39 -12.41 -31.50 4.34
CA ASN A 39 -13.26 -31.57 5.53
C ASN A 39 -14.61 -30.96 5.20
N THR A 40 -15.70 -31.58 5.71
CA THR A 40 -17.07 -31.04 5.60
C THR A 40 -17.61 -30.81 7.01
N PHE A 41 -18.13 -29.62 7.24
CA PHE A 41 -18.76 -29.25 8.49
C PHE A 41 -20.22 -28.89 8.23
N THR A 42 -21.15 -29.58 8.89
CA THR A 42 -22.59 -29.30 8.78
C THR A 42 -23.07 -28.65 10.05
N PHE A 43 -23.63 -27.45 9.93
CA PHE A 43 -24.21 -26.72 11.06
C PHE A 43 -25.72 -26.96 11.15
N LYS A 44 -26.25 -27.01 12.37
CA LYS A 44 -27.70 -27.09 12.66
C LYS A 44 -28.19 -25.82 13.36
N ASP A 45 -29.51 -25.65 13.42
CA ASP A 45 -30.16 -24.49 14.01
C ASP A 45 -29.79 -23.15 13.32
N VAL A 46 -29.46 -23.24 12.05
CA VAL A 46 -29.16 -22.05 11.20
C VAL A 46 -30.49 -21.51 10.67
N ARG A 47 -30.88 -20.31 11.08
CA ARG A 47 -32.21 -19.73 10.79
C ARG A 47 -32.38 -19.24 9.37
N GLU A 48 -31.29 -18.85 8.74
CA GLU A 48 -31.21 -18.31 7.38
C GLU A 48 -29.84 -18.64 6.78
N GLN A 49 -29.64 -18.38 5.49
CA GLN A 49 -28.33 -18.55 4.86
C GLN A 49 -27.34 -17.55 5.43
N PRO A 50 -26.34 -17.97 6.22
CA PRO A 50 -25.36 -17.11 6.83
C PRO A 50 -24.27 -16.74 5.83
N VAL A 51 -23.51 -15.68 6.14
CA VAL A 51 -22.20 -15.43 5.56
C VAL A 51 -21.14 -16.15 6.40
N LEU A 52 -20.30 -16.92 5.73
CA LEU A 52 -19.21 -17.65 6.39
C LEU A 52 -18.03 -16.70 6.63
N SER A 53 -17.81 -16.34 7.89
CA SER A 53 -16.65 -15.59 8.35
C SER A 53 -15.58 -16.57 8.84
N ILE A 54 -14.52 -16.78 8.03
CA ILE A 54 -13.49 -17.79 8.26
C ILE A 54 -12.12 -17.16 8.47
N ASN A 55 -11.25 -17.87 9.19
CA ASN A 55 -9.91 -17.40 9.57
C ASN A 55 -9.92 -16.14 10.43
N ARG A 56 -10.95 -16.00 11.29
CA ARG A 56 -11.06 -14.87 12.23
C ARG A 56 -9.78 -14.72 13.03
N SER A 57 -9.42 -13.47 13.34
CA SER A 57 -8.20 -13.10 14.06
C SER A 57 -6.92 -13.64 13.42
N PHE A 58 -6.93 -13.88 12.10
CA PHE A 58 -5.82 -14.50 11.36
C PHE A 58 -5.33 -15.80 12.01
N SER A 59 -6.27 -16.65 12.41
CA SER A 59 -6.02 -17.85 13.21
C SER A 59 -5.07 -18.87 12.56
N ALA A 60 -4.93 -18.82 11.23
CA ALA A 60 -3.95 -19.60 10.49
C ALA A 60 -3.26 -18.78 9.40
N PRO A 61 -1.90 -18.84 9.26
CA PRO A 61 -1.14 -18.14 8.24
C PRO A 61 -1.21 -18.88 6.89
N ILE A 62 -2.38 -18.92 6.29
CA ILE A 62 -2.66 -19.63 5.03
C ILE A 62 -3.12 -18.67 3.94
N LYS A 63 -2.94 -19.08 2.67
CA LYS A 63 -3.63 -18.44 1.56
C LYS A 63 -5.04 -19.04 1.47
N LEU A 64 -6.03 -18.22 1.80
CA LEU A 64 -7.44 -18.58 1.78
C LEU A 64 -8.08 -18.09 0.48
N THR A 65 -8.86 -18.96 -0.17
CA THR A 65 -9.75 -18.59 -1.27
C THR A 65 -11.18 -18.96 -0.89
N THR A 66 -12.10 -18.01 -1.01
CA THR A 66 -13.50 -18.19 -0.64
C THR A 66 -14.41 -17.79 -1.80
N ASN A 67 -15.65 -18.31 -1.80
CA ASN A 67 -16.69 -17.95 -2.76
C ASN A 67 -17.69 -16.93 -2.18
N VAL A 68 -17.19 -16.02 -1.33
CA VAL A 68 -18.02 -14.96 -0.72
C VAL A 68 -18.42 -13.96 -1.80
N SER A 69 -19.71 -13.67 -1.90
CA SER A 69 -20.22 -12.70 -2.87
C SER A 69 -19.83 -11.26 -2.51
N PRO A 70 -19.87 -10.31 -3.48
CA PRO A 70 -19.63 -8.89 -3.14
C PRO A 70 -20.59 -8.35 -2.07
N ASP A 71 -21.86 -8.76 -2.08
CA ASP A 71 -22.84 -8.33 -1.08
C ASP A 71 -22.54 -8.92 0.30
N ASP A 72 -22.06 -10.16 0.35
CA ASP A 72 -21.61 -10.77 1.60
C ASP A 72 -20.34 -10.10 2.14
N LEU A 73 -19.40 -9.72 1.25
CA LEU A 73 -18.22 -8.94 1.65
C LEU A 73 -18.60 -7.57 2.23
N ARG A 74 -19.60 -6.88 1.64
CA ARG A 74 -20.11 -5.61 2.17
C ARG A 74 -20.73 -5.80 3.57
N LEU A 75 -21.51 -6.86 3.75
CA LEU A 75 -22.08 -7.21 5.05
C LEU A 75 -20.97 -7.51 6.09
N MET A 76 -19.96 -8.31 5.72
CA MET A 76 -18.81 -8.59 6.60
C MET A 76 -18.04 -7.30 6.95
N ALA A 77 -17.76 -6.45 5.97
CA ALA A 77 -17.06 -5.19 6.19
C ALA A 77 -17.77 -4.28 7.20
N ALA A 78 -19.09 -4.21 7.12
CA ALA A 78 -19.91 -3.38 8.02
C ALA A 78 -20.12 -4.00 9.40
N HIS A 79 -20.29 -5.33 9.51
CA HIS A 79 -20.90 -5.95 10.67
C HIS A 79 -20.17 -7.16 11.25
N ASP A 80 -19.13 -7.72 10.61
CA ASP A 80 -18.43 -8.86 11.20
C ASP A 80 -17.92 -8.50 12.61
N SER A 81 -18.15 -9.36 13.57
CA SER A 81 -17.66 -9.15 14.94
C SER A 81 -16.13 -9.27 15.05
N ASP A 82 -15.47 -9.88 14.05
CA ASP A 82 -14.02 -9.99 13.98
C ASP A 82 -13.40 -8.81 13.20
N PRO A 83 -12.58 -7.97 13.84
CA PRO A 83 -11.99 -6.81 13.18
C PRO A 83 -11.08 -7.19 12.00
N PHE A 84 -10.35 -8.30 12.08
CA PHE A 84 -9.49 -8.74 10.98
C PHE A 84 -10.33 -9.06 9.74
N ASN A 85 -11.45 -9.77 9.89
CA ASN A 85 -12.31 -10.10 8.76
C ASN A 85 -13.05 -8.88 8.21
N ARG A 86 -13.40 -7.88 9.05
CA ARG A 86 -13.90 -6.58 8.57
C ARG A 86 -12.87 -5.91 7.66
N TRP A 87 -11.62 -5.80 8.12
CA TRP A 87 -10.51 -5.25 7.34
C TRP A 87 -10.29 -6.04 6.04
N GLN A 88 -10.24 -7.37 6.13
CA GLN A 88 -10.03 -8.25 4.97
C GLN A 88 -11.13 -8.08 3.92
N ALA A 89 -12.39 -7.94 4.34
CA ALA A 89 -13.52 -7.72 3.44
C ALA A 89 -13.42 -6.37 2.71
N VAL A 90 -13.07 -5.28 3.44
CA VAL A 90 -12.82 -3.96 2.83
C VAL A 90 -11.65 -4.03 1.84
N GLN A 91 -10.54 -4.66 2.21
CA GLN A 91 -9.37 -4.78 1.32
C GLN A 91 -9.70 -5.59 0.06
N THR A 92 -10.53 -6.63 0.17
CA THR A 92 -10.96 -7.45 -0.97
C THR A 92 -11.85 -6.65 -1.93
N LEU A 93 -12.85 -5.93 -1.40
CA LEU A 93 -13.71 -5.05 -2.20
C LEU A 93 -12.90 -3.95 -2.88
N ALA A 94 -12.06 -3.26 -2.14
CA ALA A 94 -11.22 -2.18 -2.67
C ALA A 94 -10.22 -2.69 -3.73
N SER A 95 -9.62 -3.87 -3.53
CA SER A 95 -8.70 -4.48 -4.50
C SER A 95 -9.43 -4.84 -5.80
N THR A 96 -10.61 -5.45 -5.71
CA THR A 96 -11.45 -5.78 -6.87
C THR A 96 -11.82 -4.53 -7.65
N LEU A 97 -12.26 -3.48 -6.95
CA LEU A 97 -12.60 -2.18 -7.56
C LEU A 97 -11.38 -1.53 -8.23
N LEU A 98 -10.22 -1.54 -7.57
CA LEU A 98 -9.01 -0.96 -8.13
C LEU A 98 -8.56 -1.69 -9.40
N VAL A 99 -8.55 -3.03 -9.40
CA VAL A 99 -8.19 -3.83 -10.59
C VAL A 99 -9.15 -3.56 -11.74
N GLY A 100 -10.46 -3.52 -11.47
CA GLY A 100 -11.47 -3.16 -12.46
C GLY A 100 -11.26 -1.74 -13.02
N ASN A 101 -11.02 -0.77 -12.15
CA ASN A 101 -10.79 0.62 -12.55
C ASN A 101 -9.47 0.82 -13.33
N VAL A 102 -8.43 0.05 -13.04
CA VAL A 102 -7.21 0.03 -13.86
C VAL A 102 -7.53 -0.43 -15.28
N ALA A 103 -8.31 -1.50 -15.44
CA ALA A 103 -8.71 -1.98 -16.77
C ALA A 103 -9.56 -0.95 -17.53
N ARG A 104 -10.51 -0.29 -16.87
CA ARG A 104 -11.33 0.79 -17.45
C ARG A 104 -10.49 1.98 -17.90
N LEU A 105 -9.60 2.46 -17.03
CA LEU A 105 -8.72 3.60 -17.35
C LEU A 105 -7.80 3.30 -18.53
N ARG A 106 -7.30 2.08 -18.65
CA ARG A 106 -6.51 1.64 -19.82
C ARG A 106 -7.34 1.57 -21.11
N ALA A 107 -8.64 1.29 -20.98
CA ALA A 107 -9.59 1.33 -22.09
C ALA A 107 -10.13 2.73 -22.40
N GLY A 108 -9.67 3.77 -21.71
CA GLY A 108 -10.14 5.15 -21.88
C GLY A 108 -11.54 5.40 -21.31
N GLN A 109 -11.99 4.55 -20.40
CA GLN A 109 -13.28 4.64 -19.73
C GLN A 109 -13.14 5.29 -18.34
N ASP A 110 -14.20 5.90 -17.85
CA ASP A 110 -14.23 6.45 -16.49
C ASP A 110 -14.22 5.33 -15.44
N PRO A 111 -13.54 5.56 -14.30
CA PRO A 111 -13.58 4.62 -13.18
C PRO A 111 -14.98 4.51 -12.58
N GLU A 112 -15.29 3.34 -12.03
CA GLU A 112 -16.53 3.09 -11.29
C GLU A 112 -16.35 3.34 -9.79
N ALA A 113 -17.48 3.60 -9.12
CA ALA A 113 -17.60 3.62 -7.68
C ALA A 113 -18.23 2.31 -7.17
N ASP A 114 -17.96 1.95 -5.92
CA ASP A 114 -18.70 0.92 -5.18
C ASP A 114 -19.36 1.58 -3.97
N GLU A 115 -20.64 1.89 -4.10
CA GLU A 115 -21.42 2.55 -3.04
C GLU A 115 -21.44 1.72 -1.76
N GLY A 116 -21.55 0.39 -1.86
CA GLY A 116 -21.55 -0.48 -0.69
C GLY A 116 -20.19 -0.51 0.05
N LEU A 117 -19.08 -0.34 -0.66
CA LEU A 117 -17.76 -0.13 -0.02
C LEU A 117 -17.74 1.20 0.74
N LEU A 118 -18.28 2.28 0.14
CA LEU A 118 -18.32 3.59 0.79
C LEU A 118 -19.22 3.59 2.03
N GLU A 119 -20.38 2.94 1.95
CA GLU A 119 -21.30 2.75 3.08
C GLU A 119 -20.64 1.93 4.21
N ALA A 120 -19.91 0.85 3.88
CA ALA A 120 -19.18 0.06 4.87
C ALA A 120 -18.08 0.88 5.56
N LEU A 121 -17.33 1.71 4.82
CA LEU A 121 -16.32 2.60 5.39
C LEU A 121 -16.97 3.67 6.29
N ASP A 122 -18.14 4.20 5.90
CA ASP A 122 -18.88 5.16 6.74
C ASP A 122 -19.34 4.50 8.05
N ALA A 123 -19.86 3.28 7.99
CA ALA A 123 -20.27 2.52 9.18
C ALA A 123 -19.10 2.24 10.11
N ILE A 124 -17.94 1.85 9.58
CA ILE A 124 -16.71 1.62 10.36
C ILE A 124 -16.25 2.92 11.04
N LEU A 125 -16.23 4.03 10.30
CA LEU A 125 -15.81 5.33 10.82
C LEU A 125 -16.80 5.91 11.85
N ALA A 126 -18.07 5.47 11.81
CA ALA A 126 -19.10 5.83 12.77
C ALA A 126 -19.05 4.99 14.06
N ASP A 127 -18.46 3.80 14.00
CA ASP A 127 -18.44 2.86 15.12
C ASP A 127 -17.42 3.27 16.19
N SER A 128 -17.90 3.91 17.25
CA SER A 128 -17.07 4.39 18.36
C SER A 128 -16.51 3.26 19.24
N SER A 129 -16.94 2.02 19.06
CA SER A 129 -16.41 0.86 19.79
C SER A 129 -15.09 0.35 19.20
N LEU A 130 -14.78 0.74 17.97
CA LEU A 130 -13.55 0.34 17.29
C LEU A 130 -12.37 1.22 17.72
N GLU A 131 -11.23 0.58 17.89
CA GLU A 131 -9.99 1.28 18.21
C GLU A 131 -9.56 2.20 17.05
N PRO A 132 -9.14 3.45 17.33
CA PRO A 132 -8.71 4.40 16.29
C PRO A 132 -7.61 3.86 15.38
N ALA A 133 -6.67 3.08 15.91
CA ALA A 133 -5.62 2.45 15.12
C ALA A 133 -6.18 1.48 14.06
N PHE A 134 -7.16 0.67 14.44
CA PHE A 134 -7.83 -0.26 13.53
C PHE A 134 -8.60 0.50 12.43
N VAL A 135 -9.37 1.52 12.80
CA VAL A 135 -10.11 2.34 11.83
C VAL A 135 -9.15 3.00 10.83
N ALA A 136 -8.01 3.49 11.31
CA ALA A 136 -6.97 4.06 10.45
C ALA A 136 -6.49 3.07 9.38
N GLU A 137 -6.20 1.82 9.77
CA GLU A 137 -5.76 0.76 8.84
C GLU A 137 -6.84 0.39 7.81
N VAL A 138 -8.10 0.35 8.24
CA VAL A 138 -9.22 0.02 7.33
C VAL A 138 -9.42 1.09 6.25
N LEU A 139 -9.24 2.37 6.61
CA LEU A 139 -9.41 3.49 5.69
C LEU A 139 -8.31 3.62 4.62
N VAL A 140 -7.20 2.89 4.77
CA VAL A 140 -6.11 2.90 3.78
C VAL A 140 -6.40 1.90 2.65
N PRO A 141 -6.63 2.35 1.41
CA PRO A 141 -6.82 1.44 0.28
C PRO A 141 -5.57 0.62 -0.03
N PRO A 142 -5.71 -0.56 -0.68
CA PRO A 142 -4.59 -1.39 -1.11
C PRO A 142 -3.48 -0.58 -1.77
N SER A 143 -2.24 -1.00 -1.54
CA SER A 143 -1.09 -0.29 -2.12
C SER A 143 -0.99 -0.49 -3.64
N GLU A 144 -0.25 0.39 -4.32
CA GLU A 144 0.06 0.24 -5.75
C GLU A 144 0.76 -1.12 -6.02
N ALA A 145 1.60 -1.57 -5.10
CA ALA A 145 2.30 -2.85 -5.21
C ALA A 145 1.37 -4.06 -5.04
N ASP A 146 0.38 -3.98 -4.14
CA ASP A 146 -0.61 -5.04 -3.97
C ASP A 146 -1.55 -5.12 -5.17
N THR A 147 -2.01 -3.97 -5.67
CA THR A 147 -2.81 -3.89 -6.90
C THR A 147 -2.05 -4.44 -8.11
N ALA A 148 -0.76 -4.09 -8.26
CA ALA A 148 0.08 -4.63 -9.33
C ALA A 148 0.26 -6.15 -9.23
N ARG A 149 0.38 -6.68 -8.01
CA ARG A 149 0.49 -8.13 -7.76
C ARG A 149 -0.80 -8.87 -8.11
N GLU A 150 -1.95 -8.26 -7.80
CA GLU A 150 -3.26 -8.83 -8.13
C GLU A 150 -3.49 -8.86 -9.65
N ILE A 151 -3.10 -7.81 -10.37
CA ILE A 151 -3.14 -7.76 -11.84
C ILE A 151 -2.19 -8.80 -12.46
N GLY A 152 -0.99 -8.93 -11.93
CA GLY A 152 -0.02 -9.98 -12.23
C GLY A 152 0.73 -9.84 -13.57
N ARG A 153 0.10 -9.33 -14.63
CA ARG A 153 0.70 -9.14 -15.96
C ARG A 153 0.15 -7.90 -16.65
N ASP A 154 0.92 -7.38 -17.61
CA ASP A 154 0.57 -6.17 -18.37
C ASP A 154 0.25 -4.99 -17.44
N VAL A 155 1.02 -4.90 -16.35
CA VAL A 155 0.87 -3.90 -15.30
C VAL A 155 1.22 -2.53 -15.85
N ASP A 156 0.29 -1.59 -15.67
CA ASP A 156 0.47 -0.16 -15.97
C ASP A 156 0.52 0.64 -14.67
N PRO A 157 1.70 1.09 -14.22
CA PRO A 157 1.84 1.84 -12.97
C PRO A 157 1.06 3.17 -12.94
N ASP A 158 0.93 3.84 -14.09
CA ASP A 158 0.20 5.11 -14.16
C ASP A 158 -1.31 4.90 -14.01
N ALA A 159 -1.84 3.83 -14.61
CA ALA A 159 -3.25 3.48 -14.45
C ALA A 159 -3.56 3.05 -13.02
N ILE A 160 -2.66 2.29 -12.37
CA ILE A 160 -2.79 1.91 -10.95
C ILE A 160 -2.79 3.16 -10.07
N TYR A 161 -1.85 4.05 -10.26
CA TYR A 161 -1.78 5.30 -9.50
C TYR A 161 -3.07 6.13 -9.65
N ARG A 162 -3.55 6.33 -10.89
CA ARG A 162 -4.80 7.07 -11.16
C ARG A 162 -6.00 6.40 -10.51
N ALA A 163 -6.15 5.08 -10.62
CA ALA A 163 -7.24 4.35 -9.99
C ALA A 163 -7.23 4.52 -8.46
N ARG A 164 -6.05 4.37 -7.85
CA ARG A 164 -5.88 4.50 -6.40
C ARG A 164 -6.14 5.92 -5.91
N MET A 165 -5.64 6.94 -6.61
CA MET A 165 -5.90 8.34 -6.27
C MET A 165 -7.38 8.69 -6.43
N GLY A 166 -8.02 8.18 -7.50
CA GLY A 166 -9.47 8.34 -7.71
C GLY A 166 -10.29 7.73 -6.56
N LEU A 167 -9.94 6.54 -6.09
CA LEU A 167 -10.63 5.92 -4.95
C LEU A 167 -10.44 6.73 -3.66
N ARG A 168 -9.22 7.22 -3.39
CA ARG A 168 -8.95 8.06 -2.21
C ARG A 168 -9.74 9.37 -2.25
N ALA A 169 -9.78 10.02 -3.42
CA ALA A 169 -10.58 11.24 -3.62
C ALA A 169 -12.08 10.96 -3.42
N LEU A 170 -12.58 9.84 -3.96
CA LEU A 170 -13.97 9.43 -3.81
C LEU A 170 -14.34 9.20 -2.34
N ILE A 171 -13.49 8.49 -1.57
CA ILE A 171 -13.68 8.31 -0.13
C ILE A 171 -13.69 9.68 0.58
N GLY A 172 -12.73 10.56 0.26
CA GLY A 172 -12.64 11.91 0.84
C GLY A 172 -13.87 12.77 0.56
N LEU A 173 -14.44 12.66 -0.64
CA LEU A 173 -15.67 13.40 -1.02
C LEU A 173 -16.91 12.82 -0.34
N HIS A 174 -17.10 11.49 -0.43
CA HIS A 174 -18.30 10.83 0.10
C HIS A 174 -18.37 10.92 1.63
N LEU A 175 -17.25 10.74 2.33
CA LEU A 175 -17.15 10.75 3.79
C LEU A 175 -16.69 12.10 4.35
N ASN A 176 -16.68 13.18 3.56
CA ASN A 176 -16.08 14.47 3.90
C ASN A 176 -16.44 14.96 5.32
N LYS A 177 -17.75 15.04 5.62
CA LYS A 177 -18.20 15.51 6.92
C LYS A 177 -17.70 14.62 8.06
N ARG A 178 -17.82 13.32 7.93
CA ARG A 178 -17.41 12.36 8.98
C ARG A 178 -15.90 12.35 9.17
N LEU A 179 -15.13 12.40 8.09
CA LEU A 179 -13.67 12.51 8.14
C LEU A 179 -13.23 13.81 8.85
N THR A 180 -13.90 14.95 8.53
CA THR A 180 -13.62 16.24 9.17
C THR A 180 -13.95 16.21 10.66
N ASP A 181 -15.11 15.68 11.03
CA ASP A 181 -15.53 15.55 12.43
C ASP A 181 -14.55 14.62 13.21
N THR A 182 -14.14 13.50 12.57
CA THR A 182 -13.19 12.55 13.17
C THR A 182 -11.80 13.17 13.30
N TYR A 183 -11.30 13.85 12.28
CA TYR A 183 -10.03 14.58 12.36
C TYR A 183 -10.00 15.52 13.59
N GLY A 184 -11.08 16.27 13.81
CA GLY A 184 -11.19 17.18 14.97
C GLY A 184 -11.21 16.44 16.32
N ARG A 185 -11.94 15.32 16.41
CA ARG A 185 -12.02 14.50 17.63
C ARG A 185 -10.73 13.76 17.97
N MET A 186 -9.90 13.45 16.97
CA MET A 186 -8.65 12.69 17.14
C MET A 186 -7.46 13.56 17.53
N VAL A 187 -7.65 14.86 17.71
CA VAL A 187 -6.61 15.72 18.31
C VAL A 187 -6.26 15.19 19.71
N THR A 188 -4.98 14.91 19.93
CA THR A 188 -4.48 14.44 21.23
C THR A 188 -4.15 15.65 22.10
N PRO A 189 -4.84 15.86 23.22
CA PRO A 189 -4.57 16.99 24.11
C PRO A 189 -3.31 16.74 24.96
N GLY A 190 -2.61 17.82 25.34
CA GLY A 190 -1.48 17.75 26.28
C GLY A 190 -0.14 17.44 25.62
N VAL A 191 0.81 17.03 26.46
CA VAL A 191 2.19 16.70 26.03
C VAL A 191 2.18 15.41 25.19
N TYR A 192 3.06 15.36 24.19
CA TYR A 192 3.23 14.16 23.36
C TYR A 192 3.44 12.90 24.22
N SER A 193 2.68 11.85 23.91
CA SER A 193 2.82 10.53 24.49
C SER A 193 2.92 9.47 23.39
N PRO A 194 3.84 8.49 23.50
CA PRO A 194 3.98 7.38 22.57
C PRO A 194 3.05 6.19 22.87
N ASP A 195 2.16 6.30 23.85
CA ASP A 195 1.23 5.22 24.20
C ASP A 195 0.32 4.82 23.04
N ALA A 196 -0.26 3.61 23.12
CA ALA A 196 -1.04 3.01 22.04
C ALA A 196 -2.29 3.82 21.68
N ASP A 197 -3.01 4.36 22.67
CA ASP A 197 -4.21 5.18 22.43
C ASP A 197 -3.85 6.47 21.68
N SER A 198 -2.88 7.22 22.20
CA SER A 198 -2.40 8.46 21.58
C SER A 198 -1.83 8.20 20.17
N ALA A 199 -1.11 7.09 19.96
CA ALA A 199 -0.59 6.69 18.66
C ALA A 199 -1.72 6.35 17.69
N GLY A 200 -2.73 5.60 18.13
CA GLY A 200 -3.90 5.26 17.33
C GLY A 200 -4.72 6.49 16.94
N ARG A 201 -4.94 7.42 17.87
CA ARG A 201 -5.60 8.70 17.59
C ARG A 201 -4.85 9.52 16.54
N ARG A 202 -3.51 9.64 16.65
CA ARG A 202 -2.69 10.31 15.62
C ARG A 202 -2.77 9.61 14.27
N ALA A 203 -2.73 8.27 14.25
CA ALA A 203 -2.87 7.51 13.01
C ALA A 203 -4.19 7.81 12.31
N LEU A 204 -5.31 7.72 13.02
CA LEU A 204 -6.63 8.00 12.44
C LEU A 204 -6.77 9.46 12.00
N LYS A 205 -6.31 10.43 12.82
CA LYS A 205 -6.28 11.83 12.44
C LYS A 205 -5.54 12.05 11.12
N ASN A 206 -4.37 11.47 10.98
CA ASN A 206 -3.51 11.65 9.81
C ASN A 206 -4.07 10.98 8.56
N VAL A 207 -4.72 9.82 8.68
CA VAL A 207 -5.43 9.18 7.56
C VAL A 207 -6.64 10.01 7.13
N CYS A 208 -7.42 10.56 8.08
CA CYS A 208 -8.50 11.48 7.74
C CYS A 208 -7.98 12.72 6.96
N LEU A 209 -6.88 13.32 7.41
CA LEU A 209 -6.24 14.45 6.71
C LEU A 209 -5.85 14.10 5.28
N ASP A 210 -5.22 12.93 5.11
CA ASP A 210 -4.74 12.44 3.82
C ASP A 210 -5.90 12.20 2.83
N LEU A 211 -7.00 11.60 3.28
CA LEU A 211 -8.19 11.37 2.48
C LEU A 211 -8.92 12.69 2.14
N LEU A 212 -9.04 13.59 3.08
CA LEU A 212 -9.63 14.93 2.86
C LEU A 212 -8.82 15.71 1.82
N ALA A 213 -7.51 15.73 1.95
CA ALA A 213 -6.63 16.41 1.00
C ALA A 213 -6.64 15.75 -0.40
N ALA A 214 -6.86 14.43 -0.47
CA ALA A 214 -6.94 13.69 -1.75
C ALA A 214 -8.09 14.19 -2.66
N THR A 215 -9.07 14.91 -2.12
CA THR A 215 -10.13 15.58 -2.92
C THR A 215 -9.57 16.71 -3.80
N GLY A 216 -8.39 17.23 -3.50
CA GLY A 216 -7.81 18.38 -4.19
C GLY A 216 -8.41 19.73 -3.80
N GLU A 217 -9.37 19.77 -2.86
CA GLU A 217 -10.03 21.00 -2.43
C GLU A 217 -9.03 21.93 -1.70
N PRO A 218 -8.91 23.22 -2.10
CA PRO A 218 -7.90 24.11 -1.55
C PRO A 218 -7.94 24.24 -0.03
N HIS A 219 -9.14 24.23 0.57
CA HIS A 219 -9.29 24.33 2.02
C HIS A 219 -8.83 23.08 2.77
N MET A 220 -8.88 21.88 2.13
CA MET A 220 -8.38 20.64 2.70
C MET A 220 -6.84 20.57 2.59
N ILE A 221 -6.26 21.09 1.50
CA ILE A 221 -4.80 21.26 1.38
C ILE A 221 -4.31 22.30 2.43
N ALA A 222 -5.05 23.38 2.64
CA ALA A 222 -4.75 24.36 3.68
C ALA A 222 -4.81 23.75 5.10
N LEU A 223 -5.69 22.78 5.34
CA LEU A 223 -5.74 22.04 6.61
C LEU A 223 -4.43 21.26 6.85
N ALA A 224 -3.88 20.62 5.81
CA ALA A 224 -2.58 19.96 5.88
C ALA A 224 -1.44 20.94 6.17
N SER A 225 -1.44 22.12 5.53
CA SER A 225 -0.48 23.19 5.83
C SER A 225 -0.57 23.67 7.27
N LYS A 226 -1.79 23.83 7.79
CA LYS A 226 -2.03 24.21 9.18
C LYS A 226 -1.49 23.15 10.16
N GLN A 227 -1.77 21.86 9.90
CA GLN A 227 -1.22 20.79 10.74
C GLN A 227 0.30 20.77 10.69
N TYR A 228 0.91 20.92 9.52
CA TYR A 228 2.37 20.98 9.38
C TYR A 228 2.99 22.06 10.27
N GLN A 229 2.41 23.26 10.24
CA GLN A 229 2.89 24.42 10.99
C GLN A 229 2.72 24.26 12.50
N SER A 230 1.56 23.74 12.94
CA SER A 230 1.18 23.65 14.34
C SER A 230 1.61 22.35 15.03
N ALA A 231 2.09 21.35 14.29
CA ALA A 231 2.48 20.05 14.86
C ALA A 231 3.61 20.21 15.88
N ASP A 232 3.40 19.66 17.06
CA ASP A 232 4.35 19.61 18.17
C ASP A 232 5.16 18.32 18.22
N ASN A 233 4.84 17.36 17.34
CA ASN A 233 5.49 16.07 17.23
C ASN A 233 5.83 15.71 15.77
N MET A 234 6.84 14.85 15.60
CA MET A 234 7.33 14.46 14.27
C MET A 234 6.30 13.63 13.49
N THR A 235 5.48 12.81 14.14
CA THR A 235 4.48 11.97 13.50
C THR A 235 3.47 12.81 12.72
N ASP A 236 2.86 13.78 13.36
CA ASP A 236 1.88 14.68 12.75
C ASP A 236 2.51 15.61 11.71
N ARG A 237 3.72 16.10 11.98
CA ARG A 237 4.44 16.96 11.04
C ARG A 237 4.79 16.22 9.76
N MET A 238 5.32 14.99 9.87
CA MET A 238 5.65 14.15 8.72
C MET A 238 4.41 13.73 7.93
N ALA A 239 3.30 13.39 8.60
CA ALA A 239 2.06 13.05 7.94
C ALA A 239 1.51 14.22 7.13
N ALA A 240 1.47 15.42 7.72
CA ALA A 240 1.05 16.62 7.01
C ALA A 240 1.97 16.97 5.83
N LEU A 241 3.29 16.83 6.01
CA LEU A 241 4.26 17.06 4.93
C LEU A 241 4.11 16.02 3.80
N ALA A 242 3.89 14.75 4.13
CA ALA A 242 3.63 13.70 3.15
C ALA A 242 2.32 13.93 2.38
N THR A 243 1.28 14.42 3.07
CA THR A 243 0.02 14.83 2.43
C THR A 243 0.23 16.00 1.48
N LEU A 244 0.91 17.06 1.92
CA LEU A 244 1.25 18.20 1.06
C LEU A 244 2.08 17.81 -0.14
N ASN A 245 2.98 16.84 0.02
CA ASN A 245 3.87 16.35 -1.03
C ASN A 245 3.13 15.73 -2.23
N GLN A 246 1.86 15.38 -2.06
CA GLN A 246 1.01 14.85 -3.14
C GLN A 246 0.35 15.95 -3.98
N HIS A 247 0.48 17.22 -3.58
CA HIS A 247 -0.15 18.35 -4.23
C HIS A 247 0.92 19.35 -4.70
N GLU A 248 1.02 19.54 -6.01
CA GLU A 248 1.94 20.54 -6.57
C GLU A 248 1.53 21.95 -6.15
N GLY A 249 2.51 22.79 -5.86
CA GLY A 249 2.28 24.19 -5.57
C GLY A 249 3.08 24.76 -4.39
N ALA A 250 2.89 26.06 -4.17
CA ALA A 250 3.68 26.84 -3.22
C ALA A 250 3.59 26.31 -1.76
N ALA A 251 2.45 25.73 -1.37
CA ALA A 251 2.28 25.18 -0.03
C ALA A 251 3.22 24.00 0.23
N ARG A 252 3.34 23.08 -0.73
CA ARG A 252 4.29 21.97 -0.68
C ARG A 252 5.72 22.47 -0.63
N ASP A 253 6.09 23.34 -1.58
CA ASP A 253 7.44 23.81 -1.72
C ASP A 253 7.91 24.56 -0.47
N ALA A 254 7.08 25.43 0.08
CA ALA A 254 7.37 26.15 1.32
C ALA A 254 7.53 25.20 2.52
N ALA A 255 6.69 24.15 2.62
CA ALA A 255 6.77 23.18 3.70
C ALA A 255 8.03 22.31 3.59
N MET A 256 8.42 21.90 2.37
CA MET A 256 9.64 21.13 2.11
C MET A 256 10.91 21.94 2.43
N ASP A 257 10.95 23.20 2.05
CA ASP A 257 12.06 24.11 2.34
C ASP A 257 12.18 24.38 3.85
N ASP A 258 11.06 24.66 4.52
CA ASP A 258 11.01 24.88 5.97
C ASP A 258 11.47 23.63 6.71
N PHE A 259 11.00 22.44 6.30
CA PHE A 259 11.38 21.18 6.93
C PHE A 259 12.89 20.93 6.82
N TYR A 260 13.48 21.13 5.64
CA TYR A 260 14.93 21.01 5.48
C TYR A 260 15.68 22.01 6.36
N LYS A 261 15.29 23.28 6.36
CA LYS A 261 15.94 24.33 7.19
C LYS A 261 15.88 24.03 8.69
N ARG A 262 14.77 23.47 9.16
CA ARG A 262 14.60 23.10 10.60
C ARG A 262 15.50 21.96 11.03
N TYR A 263 15.72 20.98 10.13
CA TYR A 263 16.29 19.69 10.50
C TYR A 263 17.56 19.31 9.73
N GLN A 264 18.18 20.27 9.02
CA GLN A 264 19.36 20.03 8.19
C GLN A 264 20.57 19.45 8.96
N ASP A 265 20.63 19.69 10.26
CA ASP A 265 21.70 19.19 11.14
C ASP A 265 21.42 17.77 11.70
N ASP A 266 20.23 17.22 11.46
CA ASP A 266 19.88 15.85 11.84
C ASP A 266 19.92 14.92 10.62
N PRO A 267 20.95 14.05 10.50
CA PRO A 267 21.10 13.16 9.36
C PRO A 267 19.90 12.25 9.10
N LEU A 268 19.24 11.76 10.16
CA LEU A 268 18.10 10.84 10.03
C LEU A 268 16.85 11.55 9.53
N ILE A 269 16.67 12.81 9.91
CA ILE A 269 15.54 13.60 9.43
C ILE A 269 15.79 14.10 8.00
N VAL A 270 17.03 14.43 7.65
CA VAL A 270 17.39 14.76 6.26
C VAL A 270 17.16 13.55 5.33
N ASP A 271 17.39 12.30 5.80
CA ASP A 271 17.02 11.10 5.02
C ASP A 271 15.50 11.03 4.74
N LYS A 272 14.65 11.41 5.70
CA LYS A 272 13.20 11.50 5.50
C LYS A 272 12.82 12.56 4.46
N TRP A 273 13.50 13.70 4.48
CA TRP A 273 13.30 14.75 3.49
C TRP A 273 13.67 14.29 2.07
N PHE A 274 14.81 13.64 1.87
CA PHE A 274 15.18 13.04 0.58
C PHE A 274 14.15 12.00 0.13
N ASN A 275 13.67 11.19 1.06
CA ASN A 275 12.65 10.17 0.80
C ASN A 275 11.35 10.77 0.26
N LEU A 276 10.84 11.83 0.90
CA LEU A 276 9.65 12.54 0.44
C LEU A 276 9.86 13.17 -0.95
N GLN A 277 10.99 13.80 -1.19
CA GLN A 277 11.32 14.39 -2.48
C GLN A 277 11.31 13.37 -3.64
N ALA A 278 11.79 12.15 -3.37
CA ALA A 278 11.83 11.07 -4.34
C ALA A 278 10.49 10.34 -4.51
N SER A 279 9.58 10.44 -3.53
CA SER A 279 8.29 9.72 -3.52
C SER A 279 7.18 10.44 -4.29
N THR A 280 7.36 11.69 -4.68
CA THR A 280 6.38 12.47 -5.45
C THR A 280 6.12 11.86 -6.82
N ARG A 281 4.85 11.79 -7.22
CA ARG A 281 4.43 11.15 -8.48
C ARG A 281 4.42 12.11 -9.68
N ASP A 282 4.77 13.38 -9.49
CA ASP A 282 4.77 14.36 -10.57
C ASP A 282 5.84 14.05 -11.66
N PRO A 283 5.60 14.46 -12.90
CA PRO A 283 6.54 14.19 -14.02
C PRO A 283 7.94 14.78 -13.82
N GLY A 284 8.08 15.86 -13.05
CA GLY A 284 9.36 16.52 -12.75
C GLY A 284 10.19 15.82 -11.68
N THR A 285 9.70 14.75 -11.06
CA THR A 285 10.40 14.11 -9.93
C THR A 285 11.75 13.53 -10.33
N LEU A 286 11.90 12.93 -11.51
CA LEU A 286 13.20 12.42 -11.96
C LEU A 286 14.25 13.53 -12.02
N ASP A 287 13.89 14.69 -12.56
CA ASP A 287 14.83 15.83 -12.68
C ASP A 287 15.14 16.42 -11.30
N ARG A 288 14.16 16.48 -10.40
CA ARG A 288 14.37 16.83 -8.99
C ARG A 288 15.34 15.88 -8.31
N VAL A 289 15.14 14.57 -8.46
CA VAL A 289 16.03 13.55 -7.89
C VAL A 289 17.44 13.68 -8.45
N ARG A 290 17.59 13.90 -9.76
CA ARG A 290 18.90 14.18 -10.39
C ARG A 290 19.57 15.43 -9.81
N ALA A 291 18.81 16.49 -9.59
CA ALA A 291 19.35 17.69 -8.95
C ALA A 291 19.80 17.43 -7.51
N LEU A 292 19.02 16.64 -6.77
CA LEU A 292 19.30 16.29 -5.38
C LEU A 292 20.50 15.36 -5.20
N THR A 293 20.92 14.60 -6.22
CA THR A 293 22.22 13.88 -6.17
C THR A 293 23.43 14.81 -6.12
N LYS A 294 23.24 16.10 -6.45
CA LYS A 294 24.26 17.14 -6.35
C LYS A 294 24.11 18.05 -5.12
N HIS A 295 23.11 17.77 -4.28
CA HIS A 295 22.84 18.56 -3.09
C HIS A 295 23.95 18.36 -2.05
N ALA A 296 24.32 19.42 -1.30
CA ALA A 296 25.42 19.39 -0.33
C ALA A 296 25.26 18.31 0.76
N ALA A 297 24.03 17.99 1.13
CA ALA A 297 23.73 16.92 2.10
C ALA A 297 23.73 15.52 1.49
N PHE A 298 23.87 15.34 0.16
CA PHE A 298 23.90 14.04 -0.50
C PHE A 298 25.33 13.55 -0.72
N SER A 299 25.54 12.24 -0.56
CA SER A 299 26.79 11.57 -0.87
C SER A 299 26.52 10.13 -1.31
N LEU A 300 27.10 9.71 -2.43
CA LEU A 300 27.08 8.31 -2.87
C LEU A 300 27.84 7.37 -1.92
N GLY A 301 28.80 7.90 -1.15
CA GLY A 301 29.52 7.16 -0.11
C GLY A 301 28.69 6.89 1.14
N ASN A 302 27.53 7.52 1.29
CA ASN A 302 26.61 7.27 2.41
C ASN A 302 25.46 6.37 2.00
N PRO A 303 25.43 5.08 2.40
CA PRO A 303 24.37 4.14 2.00
C PRO A 303 22.96 4.58 2.40
N ASN A 304 22.78 5.30 3.51
CA ASN A 304 21.48 5.79 3.95
C ASN A 304 20.96 6.89 3.01
N ARG A 305 21.83 7.82 2.60
CA ARG A 305 21.48 8.84 1.61
C ARG A 305 21.06 8.23 0.26
N VAL A 306 21.84 7.25 -0.21
CA VAL A 306 21.51 6.52 -1.45
C VAL A 306 20.17 5.82 -1.34
N ARG A 307 19.90 5.15 -0.23
CA ARG A 307 18.60 4.49 -0.01
C ARG A 307 17.46 5.50 0.07
N ALA A 308 17.68 6.61 0.78
CA ALA A 308 16.65 7.63 0.98
C ALA A 308 16.25 8.34 -0.31
N LEU A 309 17.17 8.61 -1.20
CA LEU A 309 16.91 9.31 -2.46
C LEU A 309 16.71 8.32 -3.63
N ILE A 310 17.76 7.62 -4.03
CA ILE A 310 17.74 6.76 -5.21
C ILE A 310 16.93 5.49 -4.96
N GLY A 311 17.08 4.89 -3.76
CA GLY A 311 16.33 3.71 -3.36
C GLY A 311 14.83 3.98 -3.27
N MET A 312 14.40 5.11 -2.71
CA MET A 312 13.00 5.50 -2.68
C MET A 312 12.47 5.77 -4.09
N PHE A 313 13.20 6.47 -4.93
CA PHE A 313 12.82 6.67 -6.33
C PHE A 313 12.60 5.33 -7.04
N ALA A 314 13.52 4.39 -6.90
CA ALA A 314 13.48 3.11 -7.59
C ALA A 314 12.42 2.13 -7.06
N GLN A 315 12.21 2.08 -5.74
CA GLN A 315 11.36 1.07 -5.10
C GLN A 315 10.03 1.64 -4.59
N GLY A 316 10.01 2.90 -4.21
CA GLY A 316 8.85 3.58 -3.61
C GLY A 316 8.09 4.47 -4.59
N ASN A 317 8.57 4.67 -5.82
CA ASN A 317 7.92 5.52 -6.82
C ASN A 317 7.67 4.75 -8.14
N PRO A 318 6.68 3.85 -8.18
CA PRO A 318 6.46 2.99 -9.36
C PRO A 318 6.18 3.78 -10.65
N THR A 319 5.50 4.92 -10.60
CA THR A 319 5.20 5.71 -11.79
C THR A 319 6.45 6.32 -12.41
N GLN A 320 7.32 6.93 -11.59
CA GLN A 320 8.48 7.63 -12.08
C GLN A 320 9.68 6.72 -12.36
N PHE A 321 9.82 5.63 -11.60
CA PHE A 321 10.79 4.58 -11.92
C PHE A 321 10.44 3.87 -13.22
N ASN A 322 9.16 3.50 -13.40
CA ASN A 322 8.68 2.83 -14.60
C ASN A 322 8.12 3.81 -15.64
N ARG A 323 8.74 4.97 -15.82
CA ARG A 323 8.34 5.92 -16.86
C ARG A 323 8.32 5.26 -18.24
N ALA A 324 7.32 5.63 -19.07
CA ALA A 324 7.16 5.07 -20.41
C ALA A 324 8.36 5.36 -21.33
N ASP A 325 9.09 6.45 -21.09
CA ASP A 325 10.31 6.81 -21.83
C ASP A 325 11.56 6.00 -21.43
N GLY A 326 11.51 5.25 -20.31
CA GLY A 326 12.60 4.44 -19.78
C GLY A 326 13.64 5.22 -18.97
N ALA A 327 13.55 6.55 -18.90
CA ALA A 327 14.55 7.38 -18.23
C ALA A 327 14.73 7.09 -16.73
N GLY A 328 13.69 6.55 -16.07
CA GLY A 328 13.80 6.10 -14.68
C GLY A 328 14.67 4.85 -14.54
N TYR A 329 14.58 3.92 -15.48
CA TYR A 329 15.43 2.72 -15.51
C TYR A 329 16.89 3.08 -15.76
N ASP A 330 17.14 3.95 -16.75
CA ASP A 330 18.50 4.38 -17.07
C ASP A 330 19.14 5.10 -15.89
N PHE A 331 18.40 5.99 -15.22
CA PHE A 331 18.90 6.69 -14.04
C PHE A 331 19.35 5.73 -12.94
N VAL A 332 18.56 4.70 -12.64
CA VAL A 332 18.89 3.72 -11.59
C VAL A 332 20.04 2.83 -12.04
N ALA A 333 20.05 2.36 -13.31
CA ALA A 333 21.13 1.55 -13.86
C ALA A 333 22.48 2.27 -13.81
N ASP A 334 22.54 3.55 -14.16
CA ASP A 334 23.77 4.37 -14.11
C ASP A 334 24.31 4.47 -12.67
N HIS A 335 23.41 4.65 -11.69
CA HIS A 335 23.83 4.70 -10.29
C HIS A 335 24.27 3.32 -9.77
N VAL A 336 23.64 2.22 -10.20
CA VAL A 336 24.10 0.86 -9.89
C VAL A 336 25.54 0.69 -10.37
N LEU A 337 25.84 1.02 -11.63
CA LEU A 337 27.19 0.92 -12.20
C LEU A 337 28.20 1.83 -11.50
N THR A 338 27.78 3.01 -11.05
CA THR A 338 28.65 3.94 -10.33
C THR A 338 28.97 3.47 -8.92
N ILE A 339 28.00 2.83 -8.24
CA ILE A 339 28.13 2.39 -6.85
C ILE A 339 28.85 1.04 -6.76
N ASP A 340 28.67 0.17 -7.75
CA ASP A 340 29.16 -1.22 -7.72
C ASP A 340 30.64 -1.38 -7.36
N PRO A 341 31.58 -0.61 -7.93
CA PRO A 341 32.99 -0.76 -7.59
C PRO A 341 33.34 -0.48 -6.12
N SER A 342 32.54 0.36 -5.45
CA SER A 342 32.80 0.76 -4.07
C SER A 342 31.91 0.06 -3.04
N ASN A 343 30.69 -0.33 -3.44
CA ASN A 343 29.70 -0.98 -2.55
C ASN A 343 28.78 -1.94 -3.34
N PRO A 344 29.28 -3.15 -3.66
CA PRO A 344 28.50 -4.15 -4.40
C PRO A 344 27.15 -4.51 -3.78
N GLN A 345 27.09 -4.59 -2.46
CA GLN A 345 25.85 -4.92 -1.75
C GLN A 345 24.78 -3.83 -1.91
N LEU A 346 25.18 -2.57 -1.87
CA LEU A 346 24.25 -1.45 -2.09
C LEU A 346 23.79 -1.43 -3.55
N ALA A 347 24.71 -1.60 -4.49
CA ALA A 347 24.42 -1.64 -5.93
C ALA A 347 23.45 -2.77 -6.28
N SER A 348 23.70 -3.99 -5.82
CA SER A 348 22.81 -5.14 -6.05
C SER A 348 21.43 -4.94 -5.44
N ARG A 349 21.36 -4.28 -4.26
CA ARG A 349 20.09 -3.92 -3.63
C ARG A 349 19.33 -2.86 -4.44
N MET A 350 20.01 -1.88 -5.04
CA MET A 350 19.37 -0.92 -5.95
C MET A 350 18.84 -1.64 -7.20
N LEU A 351 19.62 -2.53 -7.79
CA LEU A 351 19.22 -3.30 -8.96
C LEU A 351 17.98 -4.18 -8.70
N SER A 352 17.76 -4.61 -7.46
CA SER A 352 16.57 -5.40 -7.09
C SER A 352 15.24 -4.67 -7.30
N ALA A 353 15.25 -3.36 -7.55
CA ALA A 353 14.05 -2.60 -7.96
C ALA A 353 13.45 -3.12 -9.28
N PHE A 354 14.27 -3.70 -10.13
CA PHE A 354 13.82 -4.29 -11.40
C PHE A 354 13.12 -5.65 -11.26
N LYS A 355 13.06 -6.27 -10.07
CA LYS A 355 12.54 -7.65 -9.90
C LYS A 355 11.18 -7.95 -10.53
N SER A 356 10.31 -6.93 -10.66
CA SER A 356 8.94 -7.06 -11.18
C SER A 356 8.80 -6.63 -12.65
N TRP A 357 9.90 -6.33 -13.35
CA TRP A 357 9.88 -5.74 -14.70
C TRP A 357 9.10 -6.56 -15.72
N ARG A 358 9.10 -7.89 -15.59
CA ARG A 358 8.41 -8.80 -16.51
C ARG A 358 6.89 -8.70 -16.43
N ALA A 359 6.36 -8.26 -15.29
CA ALA A 359 4.93 -8.05 -15.09
C ALA A 359 4.42 -6.78 -15.78
N LEU A 360 5.30 -5.85 -16.15
CA LEU A 360 4.94 -4.58 -16.76
C LEU A 360 4.36 -4.77 -18.18
N GLU A 361 3.62 -3.78 -18.65
CA GLU A 361 3.13 -3.73 -20.02
C GLU A 361 4.30 -3.73 -21.03
N PRO A 362 4.06 -4.15 -22.30
CA PRO A 362 5.15 -4.45 -23.23
C PRO A 362 6.16 -3.32 -23.44
N GLY A 363 5.73 -2.06 -23.51
CA GLY A 363 6.61 -0.92 -23.76
C GLY A 363 7.61 -0.68 -22.62
N ARG A 364 7.10 -0.63 -21.38
CA ARG A 364 7.94 -0.49 -20.18
C ARG A 364 8.80 -1.71 -19.93
N ARG A 365 8.27 -2.91 -20.19
CA ARG A 365 9.01 -4.16 -20.08
C ARG A 365 10.24 -4.18 -20.97
N ALA A 366 10.10 -3.83 -22.26
CA ALA A 366 11.22 -3.78 -23.20
C ALA A 366 12.32 -2.77 -22.77
N ARG A 367 11.92 -1.62 -22.23
CA ARG A 367 12.87 -0.62 -21.74
C ARG A 367 13.59 -1.06 -20.46
N ALA A 368 12.87 -1.69 -19.54
CA ALA A 368 13.48 -2.24 -18.32
C ALA A 368 14.47 -3.38 -18.65
N GLU A 369 14.11 -4.25 -19.60
CA GLU A 369 15.00 -5.31 -20.11
C GLU A 369 16.28 -4.71 -20.72
N SER A 370 16.15 -3.68 -21.56
CA SER A 370 17.30 -2.99 -22.16
C SER A 370 18.25 -2.41 -21.10
N ALA A 371 17.71 -1.75 -20.08
CA ALA A 371 18.52 -1.19 -18.98
C ALA A 371 19.22 -2.29 -18.17
N LEU A 372 18.52 -3.40 -17.87
CA LEU A 372 19.09 -4.57 -17.19
C LEU A 372 20.19 -5.25 -18.01
N SER A 373 19.96 -5.42 -19.32
CA SER A 373 20.96 -6.02 -20.24
C SER A 373 22.21 -5.15 -20.29
N ARG A 374 22.06 -3.82 -20.37
CA ARG A 374 23.18 -2.87 -20.31
C ARG A 374 24.01 -3.03 -19.02
N VAL A 375 23.33 -3.21 -17.87
CA VAL A 375 24.04 -3.47 -16.62
C VAL A 375 24.77 -4.81 -16.70
N TYR A 376 24.09 -5.88 -17.12
CA TYR A 376 24.66 -7.24 -17.16
C TYR A 376 25.86 -7.38 -18.09
N GLU A 377 25.86 -6.67 -19.22
CA GLU A 377 26.91 -6.66 -20.24
C GLU A 377 28.11 -5.77 -19.87
N THR A 378 27.99 -4.97 -18.78
CA THR A 378 29.09 -4.09 -18.35
C THR A 378 30.28 -4.91 -17.84
N PRO A 379 31.50 -4.69 -18.33
CA PRO A 379 32.68 -5.39 -17.86
C PRO A 379 33.00 -5.12 -16.38
N ASN A 380 33.63 -6.10 -15.73
CA ASN A 380 34.13 -5.97 -14.35
C ASN A 380 33.05 -5.71 -13.28
N LEU A 381 31.81 -6.14 -13.50
CA LEU A 381 30.79 -6.12 -12.46
C LEU A 381 31.22 -6.96 -11.27
N SER A 382 30.82 -6.50 -10.08
CA SER A 382 30.88 -7.35 -8.89
C SER A 382 30.01 -8.61 -9.06
N ARG A 383 30.37 -9.67 -8.35
CA ARG A 383 29.58 -10.91 -8.34
C ARG A 383 28.14 -10.66 -7.88
N ASP A 384 27.93 -9.78 -6.90
CA ASP A 384 26.61 -9.48 -6.34
C ASP A 384 25.69 -8.84 -7.39
N VAL A 385 26.17 -7.86 -8.14
CA VAL A 385 25.38 -7.20 -9.20
C VAL A 385 25.17 -8.14 -10.38
N GLN A 386 26.21 -8.90 -10.77
CA GLN A 386 26.11 -9.88 -11.86
C GLN A 386 25.07 -10.94 -11.57
N ASP A 387 25.04 -11.50 -10.35
CA ASP A 387 24.07 -12.53 -9.94
C ASP A 387 22.63 -11.99 -9.97
N ILE A 388 22.39 -10.77 -9.48
CA ILE A 388 21.05 -10.16 -9.51
C ILE A 388 20.61 -9.84 -10.94
N ALA A 389 21.49 -9.27 -11.77
CA ALA A 389 21.19 -8.99 -13.17
C ALA A 389 20.87 -10.27 -13.94
N HIS A 390 21.71 -11.30 -13.79
CA HIS A 390 21.49 -12.61 -14.42
C HIS A 390 20.15 -13.22 -14.02
N ARG A 391 19.84 -13.29 -12.73
CA ARG A 391 18.53 -13.81 -12.25
C ARG A 391 17.37 -13.01 -12.80
N ALA A 392 17.47 -11.68 -12.83
CA ALA A 392 16.43 -10.84 -13.38
C ALA A 392 16.18 -11.11 -14.87
N LEU A 393 17.24 -11.45 -15.66
CA LEU A 393 17.15 -11.69 -17.10
C LEU A 393 16.81 -13.15 -17.46
N VAL A 394 17.24 -14.15 -16.67
CA VAL A 394 17.21 -15.60 -17.06
C VAL A 394 16.13 -16.41 -16.34
N ASP A 395 15.68 -15.99 -15.16
CA ASP A 395 14.84 -16.84 -14.26
C ASP A 395 13.36 -17.06 -14.71
N SER A 396 13.01 -16.81 -15.98
CA SER A 396 11.65 -17.02 -16.48
C SER A 396 11.35 -18.43 -16.97
N ASP A 397 12.37 -19.20 -17.40
CA ASP A 397 12.12 -20.50 -18.07
C ASP A 397 11.94 -21.68 -17.10
N ARG A 398 12.44 -21.58 -15.87
CA ARG A 398 12.38 -22.71 -14.93
C ARG A 398 11.03 -22.91 -14.24
N LYS A 399 10.17 -21.89 -14.16
CA LYS A 399 8.82 -22.03 -13.57
C LYS A 399 7.78 -22.49 -14.57
N SER A 400 7.88 -22.11 -15.84
CA SER A 400 6.97 -22.59 -16.89
C SER A 400 7.20 -24.07 -17.23
N THR A 401 8.44 -24.52 -17.19
CA THR A 401 8.79 -25.93 -17.50
C THR A 401 8.39 -26.91 -16.38
N ARG A 402 8.30 -26.47 -15.13
CA ARG A 402 7.84 -27.34 -14.01
C ARG A 402 6.31 -27.47 -13.91
N LEU A 403 5.54 -26.57 -14.50
CA LEU A 403 4.08 -26.70 -14.58
C LEU A 403 3.60 -27.55 -15.76
N ASN A 404 4.44 -27.75 -16.80
CA ASN A 404 4.12 -28.59 -17.96
C ASN A 404 4.66 -30.03 -17.88
N SER A 405 5.36 -30.42 -16.81
CA SER A 405 5.91 -31.77 -16.63
C SER A 405 5.16 -32.61 -15.58
N SER A 406 3.96 -32.21 -15.18
CA SER A 406 3.06 -32.96 -14.30
C SER A 406 1.69 -33.13 -14.97
N HIS A 407 1.68 -33.87 -16.07
CA HIS A 407 0.48 -34.53 -16.61
C HIS A 407 0.75 -36.03 -16.69
#